data_03f46fcea46228fe9f59c35686a379b1
#
_entry.id   03f46fcea46228fe9f59c35686a379b1
#
_cell.length_a   1.000
_cell.length_b   1.000
_cell.length_c   1.000
_cell.angle_alpha   90.00
_cell.angle_beta   90.00
_cell.angle_gamma   90.00
#
_symmetry.space_group_name_H-M   'P 1'
#
loop_
_entity.id
_entity.type
_entity.pdbx_description
1 polymer ?
#
loop_
_entity_poly.entity_id
_entity_poly.type
_entity_poly.pdbx_seq_one_letter_code
_entity_poly.pdbx_strand_id
1 'polypeptide(L)'
;MNDTILINRLPTRTWNRLGVNETAIAWGQADDLGEEKITAAGQTERLEITGSGERGEKMVDIHAPAGQTVTVFETLRAEKGLLVRTALHVEKDAKVRLVQIQNAAQDSLLRLETSGECAENGQVELIQVLLGRGDVYSDGQFELNGNGAGFTAGIGYLGQKQQTVDMNLVVNHWGQKTTSEINAAGALKDDAQKIFRGTIDFKKGSAGSVGSEQETVLMLGDGVVNKTVPLILCAEENVVGNHGATIGELDEDTLFYFESRGISAAEAENIMARAAIEQLARTIEDEAAQAAILSELEEVL
;
A
#
# COMPACT_ATOMS: atom_id res chain seq x y z
N MET A 1 20.70 -17.96 -11.62
CA MET A 1 20.09 -17.22 -12.77
C MET A 1 18.99 -16.36 -12.18
N ASN A 2 18.94 -15.09 -12.56
CA ASN A 2 17.78 -14.27 -12.20
C ASN A 2 16.67 -14.59 -13.20
N ASP A 3 15.64 -15.26 -12.75
CA ASP A 3 14.47 -15.52 -13.59
C ASP A 3 13.59 -14.27 -13.61
N THR A 4 13.12 -13.89 -14.79
CA THR A 4 12.13 -12.82 -14.90
C THR A 4 10.78 -13.35 -14.47
N ILE A 5 10.17 -12.71 -13.49
CA ILE A 5 8.81 -13.02 -13.04
C ILE A 5 7.89 -11.85 -13.33
N LEU A 6 6.59 -12.14 -13.46
CA LEU A 6 5.54 -11.14 -13.66
C LEU A 6 4.76 -11.00 -12.36
N ILE A 7 4.68 -9.78 -11.86
CA ILE A 7 4.03 -9.41 -10.60
C ILE A 7 2.99 -8.30 -10.82
N ASN A 8 2.24 -7.95 -9.79
CA ASN A 8 1.28 -6.83 -9.76
C ASN A 8 0.31 -6.87 -10.97
N ARG A 9 -0.29 -8.04 -11.17
CA ARG A 9 -1.16 -8.29 -12.34
C ARG A 9 -2.56 -7.78 -12.10
N LEU A 10 -3.06 -7.01 -13.06
CA LEU A 10 -4.48 -6.66 -13.10
C LEU A 10 -5.35 -7.91 -13.28
N PRO A 11 -6.51 -8.01 -12.62
CA PRO A 11 -7.44 -9.13 -12.77
C PRO A 11 -8.05 -9.20 -14.17
N THR A 12 -8.09 -8.07 -14.88
CA THR A 12 -8.48 -8.00 -16.29
C THR A 12 -7.53 -7.10 -17.06
N ARG A 13 -7.19 -7.47 -18.27
CA ARG A 13 -6.27 -6.70 -19.11
C ARG A 13 -6.92 -5.41 -19.61
N THR A 14 -6.15 -4.34 -19.53
CA THR A 14 -6.49 -3.02 -20.06
C THR A 14 -5.59 -2.66 -21.26
N TRP A 15 -5.20 -1.41 -21.42
CA TRP A 15 -4.39 -0.92 -22.54
C TRP A 15 -2.96 -1.49 -22.54
N ASN A 16 -2.70 -2.48 -23.39
CA ASN A 16 -1.41 -3.16 -23.48
C ASN A 16 -0.22 -2.22 -23.79
N ARG A 17 -0.46 -1.14 -24.53
CA ARG A 17 0.60 -0.20 -24.93
C ARG A 17 1.15 0.64 -23.78
N LEU A 18 0.41 0.78 -22.69
CA LEU A 18 0.81 1.57 -21.52
C LEU A 18 1.72 0.79 -20.55
N GLY A 19 1.85 -0.55 -20.74
CA GLY A 19 2.65 -1.39 -19.86
C GLY A 19 2.16 -1.39 -18.41
N VAL A 20 0.83 -1.37 -18.21
CA VAL A 20 0.22 -1.27 -16.87
C VAL A 20 -0.42 -2.57 -16.37
N ASN A 21 -0.53 -3.59 -17.23
CA ASN A 21 -1.24 -4.82 -16.90
C ASN A 21 -0.52 -5.70 -15.88
N GLU A 22 0.80 -5.62 -15.87
CA GLU A 22 1.70 -6.40 -15.03
C GLU A 22 3.08 -5.77 -15.05
N THR A 23 3.93 -6.12 -14.09
CA THR A 23 5.32 -5.66 -14.05
C THR A 23 6.27 -6.84 -14.07
N ALA A 24 7.28 -6.74 -14.93
CA ALA A 24 8.34 -7.76 -15.06
C ALA A 24 9.54 -7.35 -14.20
N ILE A 25 9.96 -8.21 -13.29
CA ILE A 25 11.13 -7.97 -12.46
C ILE A 25 12.09 -9.18 -12.49
N ALA A 26 13.36 -8.92 -12.23
CA ALA A 26 14.35 -9.96 -12.02
C ALA A 26 14.30 -10.45 -10.57
N TRP A 27 13.76 -11.64 -10.33
CA TRP A 27 13.70 -12.26 -9.01
C TRP A 27 14.19 -13.70 -9.10
N GLY A 28 15.22 -14.05 -8.34
CA GLY A 28 15.76 -15.41 -8.29
C GLY A 28 15.39 -16.11 -6.98
N GLN A 29 16.13 -17.15 -6.68
CA GLN A 29 15.97 -17.88 -5.42
C GLN A 29 16.24 -16.96 -4.23
N ALA A 30 15.38 -17.04 -3.22
CA ALA A 30 15.49 -16.30 -1.96
C ALA A 30 15.80 -17.28 -0.81
N ASP A 31 16.47 -16.77 0.22
CA ASP A 31 16.69 -17.48 1.46
C ASP A 31 15.40 -17.45 2.28
N ASP A 32 15.01 -18.59 2.83
CA ASP A 32 13.86 -18.71 3.71
C ASP A 32 14.17 -18.09 5.09
N LEU A 33 13.49 -16.99 5.43
CA LEU A 33 13.59 -16.31 6.72
C LEU A 33 12.57 -16.86 7.75
N GLY A 34 11.88 -17.94 7.41
CA GLY A 34 10.91 -18.62 8.25
C GLY A 34 9.51 -18.00 8.23
N GLU A 35 8.61 -18.63 8.97
CA GLU A 35 7.21 -18.26 9.12
C GLU A 35 6.95 -17.73 10.52
N GLU A 36 6.14 -16.66 10.62
CA GLU A 36 5.61 -16.12 11.87
C GLU A 36 4.09 -16.32 11.89
N LYS A 37 3.56 -16.88 12.99
CA LYS A 37 2.11 -17.08 13.17
C LYS A 37 1.59 -16.25 14.34
N ILE A 38 0.64 -15.39 14.06
CA ILE A 38 0.06 -14.46 15.02
C ILE A 38 -1.43 -14.77 15.20
N THR A 39 -1.81 -15.06 16.44
CA THR A 39 -3.20 -15.32 16.83
C THR A 39 -3.55 -14.56 18.12
N ALA A 40 -2.72 -13.60 18.51
CA ALA A 40 -2.86 -12.88 19.78
C ALA A 40 -4.01 -11.87 19.74
N ALA A 41 -5.08 -12.21 20.43
CA ALA A 41 -6.24 -11.33 20.58
C ALA A 41 -6.02 -10.26 21.65
N GLY A 42 -6.33 -9.00 21.30
CA GLY A 42 -6.26 -7.87 22.24
C GLY A 42 -4.84 -7.42 22.58
N GLN A 43 -3.83 -7.95 21.91
CA GLN A 43 -2.43 -7.50 22.01
C GLN A 43 -1.97 -6.86 20.71
N THR A 44 -1.00 -5.96 20.80
CA THR A 44 -0.33 -5.38 19.65
C THR A 44 0.99 -6.11 19.45
N GLU A 45 1.12 -6.77 18.30
CA GLU A 45 2.36 -7.43 17.91
C GLU A 45 3.23 -6.53 17.05
N ARG A 46 4.56 -6.62 17.23
CA ARG A 46 5.54 -5.83 16.47
C ARG A 46 6.60 -6.74 15.88
N LEU A 47 6.70 -6.71 14.57
CA LEU A 47 7.65 -7.50 13.82
C LEU A 47 8.68 -6.59 13.16
N GLU A 48 9.95 -6.84 13.43
CA GLU A 48 11.08 -6.25 12.71
C GLU A 48 11.58 -7.29 11.71
N ILE A 49 11.36 -7.06 10.42
CA ILE A 49 11.72 -7.99 9.35
C ILE A 49 12.83 -7.36 8.51
N THR A 50 14.01 -7.94 8.55
CA THR A 50 15.18 -7.44 7.82
C THR A 50 15.70 -8.49 6.84
N GLY A 51 15.81 -8.10 5.57
CA GLY A 51 16.50 -8.86 4.53
C GLY A 51 17.92 -8.34 4.36
N SER A 52 18.90 -9.01 4.99
CA SER A 52 20.33 -8.63 4.93
C SER A 52 21.13 -9.40 3.87
N GLY A 53 20.56 -10.48 3.31
CA GLY A 53 21.16 -11.26 2.23
C GLY A 53 20.85 -10.69 0.84
N GLU A 54 21.29 -11.40 -0.20
CA GLU A 54 20.98 -11.02 -1.59
C GLU A 54 19.47 -11.00 -1.84
N ARG A 55 18.73 -11.98 -1.30
CA ARG A 55 17.27 -12.07 -1.29
C ARG A 55 16.82 -12.88 -0.11
N GLY A 56 15.85 -12.37 0.63
CA GLY A 56 15.17 -13.06 1.71
C GLY A 56 13.67 -13.15 1.44
N GLU A 57 13.03 -14.19 1.96
CA GLU A 57 11.58 -14.38 1.91
C GLU A 57 11.06 -14.70 3.31
N LYS A 58 10.11 -13.89 3.80
CA LYS A 58 9.44 -14.06 5.10
C LYS A 58 7.95 -14.28 4.90
N MET A 59 7.41 -15.28 5.61
CA MET A 59 5.97 -15.52 5.69
C MET A 59 5.44 -14.99 7.02
N VAL A 60 4.30 -14.32 7.00
CA VAL A 60 3.56 -13.90 8.20
C VAL A 60 2.11 -14.34 8.03
N ASP A 61 1.59 -15.09 8.98
CA ASP A 61 0.21 -15.59 9.01
C ASP A 61 -0.51 -15.01 10.22
N ILE A 62 -1.53 -14.18 9.98
CA ILE A 62 -2.28 -13.45 11.01
C ILE A 62 -3.70 -13.98 11.04
N HIS A 63 -4.09 -14.55 12.15
CA HIS A 63 -5.43 -15.06 12.37
C HIS A 63 -6.15 -14.27 13.46
N ALA A 64 -7.25 -13.62 13.12
CA ALA A 64 -8.14 -12.95 14.06
C ALA A 64 -9.35 -13.84 14.35
N PRO A 65 -9.42 -14.46 15.54
CA PRO A 65 -10.56 -15.28 15.96
C PRO A 65 -11.84 -14.46 16.08
N ALA A 66 -13.00 -15.13 15.97
CA ALA A 66 -14.30 -14.50 15.96
C ALA A 66 -14.50 -13.48 17.11
N GLY A 67 -14.96 -12.29 16.74
CA GLY A 67 -15.24 -11.18 17.66
C GLY A 67 -13.99 -10.52 18.26
N GLN A 68 -12.78 -10.85 17.78
CA GLN A 68 -11.54 -10.32 18.33
C GLN A 68 -10.84 -9.33 17.40
N THR A 69 -10.03 -8.48 17.98
CA THR A 69 -9.16 -7.55 17.23
C THR A 69 -7.71 -7.96 17.40
N VAL A 70 -7.01 -8.07 16.27
CA VAL A 70 -5.57 -8.31 16.21
C VAL A 70 -4.91 -7.10 15.55
N THR A 71 -3.89 -6.51 16.18
CA THR A 71 -3.13 -5.39 15.64
C THR A 71 -1.68 -5.80 15.46
N VAL A 72 -1.16 -5.63 14.25
CA VAL A 72 0.22 -5.98 13.90
C VAL A 72 0.90 -4.79 13.25
N PHE A 73 2.11 -4.50 13.73
CA PHE A 73 3.03 -3.55 13.10
C PHE A 73 4.21 -4.32 12.51
N GLU A 74 4.42 -4.18 11.22
CA GLU A 74 5.57 -4.72 10.50
C GLU A 74 6.50 -3.57 10.10
N THR A 75 7.72 -3.58 10.63
CA THR A 75 8.79 -2.70 10.16
C THR A 75 9.69 -3.50 9.23
N LEU A 76 9.76 -3.10 7.97
CA LEU A 76 10.34 -3.88 6.89
C LEU A 76 11.58 -3.18 6.35
N ARG A 77 12.73 -3.86 6.42
CA ARG A 77 14.03 -3.33 5.97
C ARG A 77 14.67 -4.26 4.96
N ALA A 78 14.90 -3.79 3.74
CA ALA A 78 15.62 -4.53 2.72
C ALA A 78 16.97 -3.86 2.47
N GLU A 79 18.08 -4.60 2.66
CA GLU A 79 19.42 -4.14 2.30
C GLU A 79 19.71 -4.38 0.81
N LYS A 80 19.21 -5.50 0.24
CA LYS A 80 19.29 -5.84 -1.18
C LYS A 80 17.96 -6.32 -1.73
N GLY A 81 17.48 -7.50 -1.32
CA GLY A 81 16.21 -8.05 -1.75
C GLY A 81 15.42 -8.66 -0.59
N LEU A 82 14.14 -8.28 -0.45
CA LEU A 82 13.24 -8.85 0.55
C LEU A 82 11.85 -9.04 -0.04
N LEU A 83 11.29 -10.23 0.15
CA LEU A 83 9.88 -10.51 -0.07
C LEU A 83 9.23 -10.83 1.28
N VAL A 84 8.17 -10.10 1.60
CA VAL A 84 7.31 -10.40 2.75
C VAL A 84 5.93 -10.78 2.25
N ARG A 85 5.47 -11.97 2.62
CA ARG A 85 4.12 -12.43 2.36
C ARG A 85 3.33 -12.44 3.65
N THR A 86 2.29 -11.61 3.72
CA THR A 86 1.40 -11.51 4.88
C THR A 86 0.01 -12.00 4.50
N ALA A 87 -0.46 -13.05 5.16
CA ALA A 87 -1.81 -13.60 4.99
C ALA A 87 -2.68 -13.26 6.20
N LEU A 88 -3.91 -12.78 5.96
CA LEU A 88 -4.86 -12.38 7.00
C LEU A 88 -6.10 -13.26 6.95
N HIS A 89 -6.40 -13.95 8.06
CA HIS A 89 -7.61 -14.75 8.23
C HIS A 89 -8.51 -14.08 9.27
N VAL A 90 -9.59 -13.44 8.81
CA VAL A 90 -10.48 -12.64 9.66
C VAL A 90 -11.81 -13.37 9.83
N GLU A 91 -12.02 -13.94 11.02
CA GLU A 91 -13.25 -14.65 11.33
C GLU A 91 -14.43 -13.68 11.52
N LYS A 92 -15.61 -14.26 11.78
CA LYS A 92 -16.85 -13.52 12.00
C LYS A 92 -16.73 -12.46 13.09
N ASP A 93 -17.19 -11.23 12.79
CA ASP A 93 -17.18 -10.08 13.71
C ASP A 93 -15.77 -9.73 14.24
N ALA A 94 -14.70 -10.23 13.60
CA ALA A 94 -13.31 -9.95 13.96
C ALA A 94 -12.73 -8.78 13.19
N LYS A 95 -11.59 -8.25 13.68
CA LYS A 95 -10.85 -7.17 13.01
C LYS A 95 -9.35 -7.47 13.00
N VAL A 96 -8.71 -7.26 11.85
CA VAL A 96 -7.25 -7.13 11.75
C VAL A 96 -6.90 -5.69 11.40
N ARG A 97 -5.97 -5.10 12.16
CA ARG A 97 -5.28 -3.86 11.81
C ARG A 97 -3.83 -4.22 11.50
N LEU A 98 -3.42 -4.06 10.25
CA LEU A 98 -2.04 -4.27 9.80
C LEU A 98 -1.42 -2.94 9.39
N VAL A 99 -0.30 -2.60 10.02
CA VAL A 99 0.50 -1.42 9.68
C VAL A 99 1.86 -1.88 9.18
N GLN A 100 2.19 -1.59 7.93
CA GLN A 100 3.46 -1.93 7.30
C GLN A 100 4.27 -0.65 7.06
N ILE A 101 5.38 -0.51 7.75
CA ILE A 101 6.31 0.61 7.59
C ILE A 101 7.54 0.07 6.86
N GLN A 102 7.81 0.62 5.68
CA GLN A 102 8.82 0.12 4.79
C GLN A 102 9.97 1.14 4.64
N ASN A 103 11.19 0.64 4.81
CA ASN A 103 12.43 1.36 4.53
C ASN A 103 13.39 0.44 3.77
N ALA A 104 13.33 0.46 2.44
CA ALA A 104 14.27 -0.23 1.57
C ALA A 104 15.51 0.64 1.36
N ALA A 105 16.70 0.07 1.51
CA ALA A 105 17.96 0.75 1.24
C ALA A 105 18.07 1.18 -0.24
N GLN A 106 18.92 2.14 -0.53
CA GLN A 106 19.19 2.50 -1.92
C GLN A 106 19.68 1.28 -2.71
N ASP A 107 19.24 1.16 -3.97
CA ASP A 107 19.57 0.06 -4.88
C ASP A 107 19.07 -1.33 -4.39
N SER A 108 18.17 -1.36 -3.40
CA SER A 108 17.50 -2.58 -2.96
C SER A 108 16.13 -2.76 -3.61
N LEU A 109 15.55 -3.94 -3.45
CA LEU A 109 14.22 -4.29 -3.95
C LEU A 109 13.39 -4.91 -2.83
N LEU A 110 12.26 -4.29 -2.51
CA LEU A 110 11.28 -4.81 -1.57
C LEU A 110 10.00 -5.23 -2.29
N ARG A 111 9.55 -6.44 -1.99
CA ARG A 111 8.25 -6.96 -2.43
C ARG A 111 7.35 -7.22 -1.23
N LEU A 112 6.13 -6.73 -1.31
CA LEU A 112 5.07 -6.99 -0.35
C LEU A 112 3.95 -7.74 -1.06
N GLU A 113 3.60 -8.91 -0.58
CA GLU A 113 2.43 -9.66 -1.05
C GLU A 113 1.50 -9.82 0.15
N THR A 114 0.42 -9.05 0.18
CA THR A 114 -0.54 -9.06 1.30
C THR A 114 -1.87 -9.62 0.82
N SER A 115 -2.37 -10.64 1.48
CA SER A 115 -3.66 -11.23 1.17
C SER A 115 -4.56 -11.30 2.41
N GLY A 116 -5.87 -11.24 2.20
CA GLY A 116 -6.81 -11.33 3.32
C GLY A 116 -8.15 -11.88 2.91
N GLU A 117 -8.77 -12.63 3.80
CA GLU A 117 -10.14 -13.11 3.65
C GLU A 117 -10.98 -12.76 4.88
N CYS A 118 -12.15 -12.20 4.65
CA CYS A 118 -13.05 -11.73 5.69
C CYS A 118 -14.34 -12.54 5.70
N ALA A 119 -14.65 -13.16 6.84
CA ALA A 119 -15.94 -13.78 7.11
C ALA A 119 -16.99 -12.70 7.41
N GLU A 120 -18.20 -13.11 7.83
CA GLU A 120 -19.34 -12.21 8.14
C GLU A 120 -18.93 -11.11 9.12
N ASN A 121 -19.17 -9.84 8.74
CA ASN A 121 -18.77 -8.63 9.46
C ASN A 121 -17.26 -8.53 9.79
N GLY A 122 -16.41 -9.40 9.24
CA GLY A 122 -14.95 -9.31 9.40
C GLY A 122 -14.40 -8.02 8.79
N GLN A 123 -13.42 -7.39 9.45
CA GLN A 123 -12.87 -6.10 9.03
C GLN A 123 -11.35 -6.17 8.89
N VAL A 124 -10.81 -5.67 7.79
CA VAL A 124 -9.38 -5.41 7.62
C VAL A 124 -9.14 -3.93 7.50
N GLU A 125 -8.18 -3.45 8.28
CA GLU A 125 -7.59 -2.11 8.15
C GLU A 125 -6.11 -2.26 7.82
N LEU A 126 -5.73 -1.89 6.60
CA LEU A 126 -4.35 -1.91 6.11
C LEU A 126 -3.79 -0.50 6.04
N ILE A 127 -2.64 -0.27 6.65
CA ILE A 127 -1.88 0.97 6.49
C ILE A 127 -0.51 0.61 5.96
N GLN A 128 -0.15 1.15 4.80
CA GLN A 128 1.18 0.99 4.21
C GLN A 128 1.90 2.34 4.10
N VAL A 129 3.10 2.42 4.62
CA VAL A 129 3.96 3.61 4.54
C VAL A 129 5.25 3.23 3.82
N LEU A 130 5.40 3.71 2.59
CA LEU A 130 6.46 3.34 1.65
C LEU A 130 7.45 4.50 1.52
N LEU A 131 8.50 4.51 2.36
CA LEU A 131 9.46 5.62 2.50
C LEU A 131 10.89 5.31 2.06
N GLY A 132 11.18 4.05 1.74
CA GLY A 132 12.55 3.64 1.40
C GLY A 132 13.09 4.30 0.13
N ARG A 133 14.38 4.05 -0.13
CA ARG A 133 15.12 4.56 -1.31
C ARG A 133 15.33 3.50 -2.39
N GLY A 134 14.90 2.25 -2.13
CA GLY A 134 14.92 1.14 -3.06
C GLY A 134 13.60 0.99 -3.81
N ASP A 135 13.59 0.15 -4.84
CA ASP A 135 12.37 -0.18 -5.57
C ASP A 135 11.39 -0.95 -4.70
N VAL A 136 10.10 -0.57 -4.76
CA VAL A 136 9.04 -1.20 -3.99
C VAL A 136 7.94 -1.72 -4.91
N TYR A 137 7.58 -2.98 -4.70
CA TYR A 137 6.47 -3.66 -5.38
C TYR A 137 5.50 -4.20 -4.35
N SER A 138 4.33 -3.58 -4.23
CA SER A 138 3.27 -4.01 -3.31
C SER A 138 2.12 -4.62 -4.09
N ASP A 139 1.73 -5.86 -3.74
CA ASP A 139 0.59 -6.58 -4.31
C ASP A 139 -0.37 -6.99 -3.18
N GLY A 140 -1.59 -6.46 -3.21
CA GLY A 140 -2.61 -6.72 -2.21
C GLY A 140 -3.84 -7.38 -2.85
N GLN A 141 -4.35 -8.47 -2.22
CA GLN A 141 -5.57 -9.13 -2.65
C GLN A 141 -6.46 -9.47 -1.46
N PHE A 142 -7.69 -8.94 -1.46
CA PHE A 142 -8.63 -9.10 -0.35
C PHE A 142 -9.97 -9.65 -0.82
N GLU A 143 -10.46 -10.68 -0.10
CA GLU A 143 -11.69 -11.39 -0.38
C GLU A 143 -12.72 -11.09 0.71
N LEU A 144 -13.73 -10.27 0.42
CA LEU A 144 -14.84 -9.94 1.32
C LEU A 144 -15.94 -10.99 1.17
N ASN A 145 -15.71 -12.18 1.74
CA ASN A 145 -16.53 -13.37 1.56
C ASN A 145 -17.86 -13.30 2.32
N GLY A 146 -17.83 -12.74 3.53
CA GLY A 146 -19.01 -12.67 4.40
C GLY A 146 -19.86 -11.43 4.16
N ASN A 147 -21.15 -11.51 4.50
CA ASN A 147 -22.02 -10.34 4.49
C ASN A 147 -21.53 -9.30 5.48
N GLY A 148 -21.54 -8.02 5.10
CA GLY A 148 -21.09 -6.93 5.95
C GLY A 148 -19.57 -6.88 6.17
N ALA A 149 -18.79 -7.73 5.50
CA ALA A 149 -17.33 -7.66 5.56
C ALA A 149 -16.81 -6.32 5.02
N GLY A 150 -15.69 -5.85 5.58
CA GLY A 150 -15.14 -4.55 5.25
C GLY A 150 -13.62 -4.54 5.08
N PHE A 151 -13.16 -3.64 4.24
CA PHE A 151 -11.75 -3.38 3.99
C PHE A 151 -11.49 -1.88 3.92
N THR A 152 -10.47 -1.42 4.64
CA THR A 152 -9.97 -0.06 4.50
C THR A 152 -8.46 -0.09 4.26
N ALA A 153 -7.98 0.72 3.32
CA ALA A 153 -6.56 0.90 3.08
C ALA A 153 -6.16 2.37 3.09
N GLY A 154 -5.11 2.69 3.85
CA GLY A 154 -4.38 3.94 3.78
C GLY A 154 -2.97 3.68 3.27
N ILE A 155 -2.59 4.27 2.14
CA ILE A 155 -1.26 4.09 1.53
C ILE A 155 -0.58 5.44 1.43
N GLY A 156 0.57 5.59 2.12
CA GLY A 156 1.44 6.76 2.01
C GLY A 156 2.75 6.39 1.32
N TYR A 157 3.18 7.16 0.32
CA TYR A 157 4.41 6.87 -0.40
C TYR A 157 5.22 8.11 -0.76
N LEU A 158 6.53 7.94 -0.80
CA LEU A 158 7.47 8.92 -1.33
C LEU A 158 8.38 8.21 -2.34
N GLY A 159 8.25 8.58 -3.61
CA GLY A 159 9.18 8.16 -4.66
C GLY A 159 10.17 9.28 -4.97
N GLN A 160 11.46 8.95 -5.07
CA GLN A 160 12.51 9.93 -5.33
C GLN A 160 13.66 9.35 -6.17
N LYS A 161 14.48 10.20 -6.75
CA LYS A 161 15.55 9.80 -7.68
C LYS A 161 14.99 9.00 -8.87
N GLN A 162 15.45 7.78 -9.09
CA GLN A 162 15.00 6.88 -10.16
C GLN A 162 14.22 5.69 -9.61
N GLN A 163 13.68 5.82 -8.40
CA GLN A 163 12.95 4.77 -7.71
C GLN A 163 11.66 4.38 -8.44
N THR A 164 11.36 3.08 -8.42
CA THR A 164 10.06 2.53 -8.84
C THR A 164 9.19 2.23 -7.60
N VAL A 165 7.99 2.81 -7.58
CA VAL A 165 6.94 2.48 -6.61
C VAL A 165 5.78 1.87 -7.38
N ASP A 166 5.64 0.56 -7.33
CA ASP A 166 4.62 -0.19 -8.08
C ASP A 166 3.65 -0.86 -7.12
N MET A 167 2.41 -0.43 -7.15
CA MET A 167 1.36 -0.89 -6.23
C MET A 167 0.20 -1.47 -7.02
N ASN A 168 -0.31 -2.62 -6.56
CA ASN A 168 -1.52 -3.25 -7.03
C ASN A 168 -2.38 -3.63 -5.84
N LEU A 169 -3.65 -3.28 -5.86
CA LEU A 169 -4.58 -3.60 -4.78
C LEU A 169 -5.91 -4.03 -5.37
N VAL A 170 -6.33 -5.25 -5.05
CA VAL A 170 -7.58 -5.85 -5.54
C VAL A 170 -8.48 -6.19 -4.35
N VAL A 171 -9.70 -5.66 -4.36
CA VAL A 171 -10.71 -5.99 -3.36
C VAL A 171 -11.92 -6.62 -4.04
N ASN A 172 -12.14 -7.90 -3.74
CA ASN A 172 -13.24 -8.70 -4.27
C ASN A 172 -14.42 -8.71 -3.28
N HIS A 173 -15.56 -8.19 -3.69
CA HIS A 173 -16.81 -8.17 -2.92
C HIS A 173 -17.68 -9.37 -3.27
N TRP A 174 -17.71 -10.40 -2.43
CA TRP A 174 -18.53 -11.60 -2.59
C TRP A 174 -19.80 -11.56 -1.76
N GLY A 175 -19.70 -11.12 -0.51
CA GLY A 175 -20.81 -10.98 0.41
C GLY A 175 -21.71 -9.80 0.07
N GLN A 176 -22.92 -9.78 0.63
CA GLN A 176 -23.82 -8.64 0.55
C GLN A 176 -23.43 -7.53 1.51
N LYS A 177 -23.70 -6.27 1.13
CA LYS A 177 -23.45 -5.08 1.97
C LYS A 177 -22.01 -4.99 2.47
N THR A 178 -21.07 -5.47 1.67
CA THR A 178 -19.64 -5.32 1.94
C THR A 178 -19.18 -3.93 1.61
N THR A 179 -18.13 -3.48 2.28
CA THR A 179 -17.58 -2.12 2.08
C THR A 179 -16.08 -2.15 1.81
N SER A 180 -15.61 -1.31 0.89
CA SER A 180 -14.18 -1.05 0.73
C SER A 180 -13.90 0.42 0.56
N GLU A 181 -12.82 0.89 1.21
CA GLU A 181 -12.31 2.25 1.06
C GLU A 181 -10.79 2.20 0.89
N ILE A 182 -10.31 2.74 -0.23
CA ILE A 182 -8.88 2.77 -0.57
C ILE A 182 -8.46 4.22 -0.72
N ASN A 183 -7.56 4.68 0.13
CA ASN A 183 -7.00 6.02 0.10
C ASN A 183 -5.48 5.95 -0.09
N ALA A 184 -4.98 6.41 -1.22
CA ALA A 184 -3.56 6.50 -1.50
C ALA A 184 -3.13 7.97 -1.62
N ALA A 185 -2.07 8.37 -0.93
CA ALA A 185 -1.53 9.71 -1.02
C ALA A 185 0.00 9.68 -1.00
N GLY A 186 0.63 10.47 -1.86
CA GLY A 186 2.08 10.51 -1.88
C GLY A 186 2.67 11.60 -2.75
N ALA A 187 3.98 11.66 -2.73
CA ALA A 187 4.76 12.58 -3.55
C ALA A 187 5.78 11.82 -4.40
N LEU A 188 6.04 12.35 -5.57
CA LEU A 188 7.05 11.84 -6.50
C LEU A 188 7.99 12.99 -6.85
N LYS A 189 9.30 12.74 -6.71
CA LYS A 189 10.36 13.71 -6.96
C LYS A 189 11.34 13.19 -8.01
N ASP A 190 12.11 14.09 -8.59
CA ASP A 190 13.18 13.79 -9.52
C ASP A 190 12.70 13.03 -10.76
N ASP A 191 13.19 11.80 -10.97
CA ASP A 191 12.83 10.88 -12.07
C ASP A 191 12.09 9.64 -11.56
N ALA A 192 11.44 9.73 -10.39
CA ALA A 192 10.73 8.60 -9.80
C ALA A 192 9.56 8.14 -10.67
N GLN A 193 9.32 6.84 -10.66
CA GLN A 193 8.24 6.21 -11.41
C GLN A 193 7.25 5.55 -10.45
N LYS A 194 5.98 5.85 -10.61
CA LYS A 194 4.93 5.19 -9.85
C LYS A 194 3.88 4.59 -10.76
N ILE A 195 3.43 3.38 -10.41
CA ILE A 195 2.23 2.76 -10.96
C ILE A 195 1.34 2.37 -9.77
N PHE A 196 0.12 2.88 -9.74
CA PHE A 196 -0.90 2.40 -8.80
C PHE A 196 -2.07 1.79 -9.57
N ARG A 197 -2.41 0.55 -9.22
CA ARG A 197 -3.55 -0.18 -9.76
C ARG A 197 -4.50 -0.47 -8.61
N GLY A 198 -5.65 0.19 -8.59
CA GLY A 198 -6.71 -0.07 -7.62
C GLY A 198 -7.87 -0.78 -8.32
N THR A 199 -8.27 -1.92 -7.81
CA THR A 199 -9.40 -2.67 -8.37
C THR A 199 -10.45 -2.96 -7.29
N ILE A 200 -11.67 -2.52 -7.55
CA ILE A 200 -12.86 -2.91 -6.79
C ILE A 200 -13.68 -3.82 -7.69
N ASP A 201 -13.88 -5.07 -7.26
CA ASP A 201 -14.58 -6.07 -8.08
C ASP A 201 -15.85 -6.56 -7.34
N PHE A 202 -17.00 -6.08 -7.79
CA PHE A 202 -18.31 -6.50 -7.29
C PHE A 202 -18.76 -7.79 -7.98
N LYS A 203 -18.62 -8.90 -7.29
CA LYS A 203 -19.03 -10.22 -7.78
C LYS A 203 -20.54 -10.38 -7.78
N LYS A 204 -21.04 -11.28 -8.59
CA LYS A 204 -22.48 -11.59 -8.62
C LYS A 204 -22.95 -12.09 -7.25
N GLY A 205 -23.97 -11.44 -6.69
CA GLY A 205 -24.51 -11.71 -5.38
C GLY A 205 -24.11 -10.72 -4.29
N SER A 206 -23.21 -9.78 -4.56
CA SER A 206 -22.73 -8.75 -3.61
C SER A 206 -23.67 -7.55 -3.45
N ALA A 207 -24.98 -7.77 -3.56
CA ALA A 207 -25.97 -6.70 -3.52
C ALA A 207 -25.86 -5.81 -2.27
N GLY A 208 -25.96 -4.49 -2.47
CA GLY A 208 -25.86 -3.48 -1.43
C GLY A 208 -24.42 -3.11 -1.04
N SER A 209 -23.42 -3.63 -1.75
CA SER A 209 -22.02 -3.32 -1.49
C SER A 209 -21.62 -1.95 -2.01
N VAL A 210 -20.65 -1.34 -1.33
CA VAL A 210 -20.11 -0.01 -1.64
C VAL A 210 -18.58 -0.08 -1.65
N GLY A 211 -17.97 0.48 -2.68
CA GLY A 211 -16.52 0.60 -2.77
C GLY A 211 -16.09 1.97 -3.26
N SER A 212 -15.04 2.49 -2.69
CA SER A 212 -14.44 3.77 -3.11
C SER A 212 -12.93 3.69 -3.16
N GLU A 213 -12.34 4.38 -4.14
CA GLU A 213 -10.90 4.56 -4.29
C GLU A 213 -10.62 6.04 -4.50
N GLN A 214 -9.68 6.57 -3.74
CA GLN A 214 -9.20 7.94 -3.87
C GLN A 214 -7.68 7.95 -3.90
N GLU A 215 -7.10 8.61 -4.90
CA GLU A 215 -5.66 8.84 -4.95
C GLU A 215 -5.35 10.34 -5.00
N THR A 216 -4.31 10.75 -4.26
CA THR A 216 -3.75 12.10 -4.33
C THR A 216 -2.25 12.01 -4.57
N VAL A 217 -1.78 12.60 -5.67
CA VAL A 217 -0.37 12.56 -6.09
C VAL A 217 0.16 13.98 -6.24
N LEU A 218 1.23 14.27 -5.53
CA LEU A 218 2.02 15.49 -5.71
C LEU A 218 3.24 15.16 -6.57
N MET A 219 3.34 15.78 -7.75
CA MET A 219 4.48 15.61 -8.66
C MET A 219 5.45 16.79 -8.48
N LEU A 220 6.69 16.48 -8.17
CA LEU A 220 7.75 17.42 -7.82
C LEU A 220 9.01 17.13 -8.68
N GLY A 221 8.90 17.34 -9.99
CA GLY A 221 9.99 17.13 -10.93
C GLY A 221 9.49 16.82 -12.35
N ASP A 222 10.21 17.33 -13.33
CA ASP A 222 9.89 17.17 -14.76
C ASP A 222 10.05 15.74 -15.27
N GLY A 223 10.88 14.93 -14.59
CA GLY A 223 11.18 13.54 -14.96
C GLY A 223 10.22 12.50 -14.35
N VAL A 224 9.29 12.93 -13.50
CA VAL A 224 8.35 12.05 -12.81
C VAL A 224 7.43 11.31 -13.79
N VAL A 225 7.30 10.00 -13.60
CA VAL A 225 6.31 9.18 -14.33
C VAL A 225 5.25 8.69 -13.36
N ASN A 226 4.05 9.23 -13.47
CA ASN A 226 2.90 8.80 -12.68
C ASN A 226 1.88 8.05 -13.56
N LYS A 227 1.54 6.82 -13.17
CA LYS A 227 0.47 6.01 -13.79
C LYS A 227 -0.52 5.58 -12.72
N THR A 228 -1.80 5.87 -12.96
CA THR A 228 -2.93 5.48 -12.11
C THR A 228 -3.92 4.68 -12.94
N VAL A 229 -4.29 3.49 -12.47
CA VAL A 229 -5.18 2.56 -13.18
C VAL A 229 -6.31 2.13 -12.24
N PRO A 230 -7.33 2.96 -12.06
CA PRO A 230 -8.51 2.57 -11.29
C PRO A 230 -9.39 1.63 -12.11
N LEU A 231 -9.84 0.53 -11.50
CA LEU A 231 -10.74 -0.43 -12.10
C LEU A 231 -11.94 -0.69 -11.20
N ILE A 232 -13.14 -0.53 -11.74
CA ILE A 232 -14.37 -0.99 -11.09
C ILE A 232 -14.99 -2.07 -11.99
N LEU A 233 -14.97 -3.31 -11.50
CA LEU A 233 -15.58 -4.46 -12.16
C LEU A 233 -16.93 -4.73 -11.51
N CYS A 234 -18.00 -4.77 -12.30
CA CYS A 234 -19.36 -4.91 -11.80
C CYS A 234 -20.04 -6.12 -12.44
N ALA A 235 -20.25 -7.17 -11.66
CA ALA A 235 -21.12 -8.30 -12.02
C ALA A 235 -22.46 -8.28 -11.25
N GLU A 236 -22.72 -7.25 -10.44
CA GLU A 236 -23.93 -7.04 -9.63
C GLU A 236 -24.50 -5.64 -9.91
N GLU A 237 -25.83 -5.51 -10.03
CA GLU A 237 -26.47 -4.25 -10.39
C GLU A 237 -26.69 -3.32 -9.18
N ASN A 238 -26.95 -3.87 -7.99
CA ASN A 238 -27.24 -3.12 -6.78
C ASN A 238 -25.98 -2.85 -5.97
N VAL A 239 -25.04 -2.09 -6.54
CA VAL A 239 -23.78 -1.69 -5.88
C VAL A 239 -23.44 -0.24 -6.16
N VAL A 240 -22.55 0.32 -5.36
CA VAL A 240 -22.02 1.68 -5.55
C VAL A 240 -20.51 1.60 -5.61
N GLY A 241 -19.94 1.98 -6.75
CA GLY A 241 -18.49 2.05 -6.95
C GLY A 241 -18.08 3.46 -7.36
N ASN A 242 -17.13 4.04 -6.65
CA ASN A 242 -16.57 5.35 -6.95
C ASN A 242 -15.05 5.28 -7.02
N HIS A 243 -14.47 6.06 -7.91
CA HIS A 243 -13.03 6.32 -7.91
C HIS A 243 -12.75 7.79 -8.19
N GLY A 244 -11.63 8.28 -7.68
CA GLY A 244 -11.15 9.63 -7.93
C GLY A 244 -9.62 9.69 -7.87
N ALA A 245 -9.03 10.56 -8.67
CA ALA A 245 -7.61 10.84 -8.62
C ALA A 245 -7.38 12.35 -8.71
N THR A 246 -6.57 12.86 -7.79
CA THR A 246 -6.08 14.23 -7.81
C THR A 246 -4.58 14.18 -8.06
N ILE A 247 -4.16 14.69 -9.20
CA ILE A 247 -2.75 14.73 -9.60
C ILE A 247 -2.41 16.19 -9.83
N GLY A 248 -1.41 16.67 -9.10
CA GLY A 248 -1.04 18.08 -9.16
C GLY A 248 0.45 18.30 -8.93
N GLU A 249 0.87 19.51 -9.23
CA GLU A 249 2.18 20.07 -8.95
C GLU A 249 2.01 21.22 -7.96
N LEU A 250 3.09 21.72 -7.39
CA LEU A 250 3.03 22.98 -6.65
C LEU A 250 2.82 24.12 -7.63
N ASP A 251 1.72 24.83 -7.46
CA ASP A 251 1.43 26.01 -8.29
C ASP A 251 2.35 27.19 -7.94
N GLU A 252 2.50 28.12 -8.88
CA GLU A 252 3.36 29.29 -8.75
C GLU A 252 2.96 30.18 -7.56
N ASP A 253 1.68 30.26 -7.23
CA ASP A 253 1.20 31.07 -6.11
C ASP A 253 1.61 30.46 -4.77
N THR A 254 1.53 29.13 -4.65
CA THR A 254 2.01 28.39 -3.48
C THR A 254 3.51 28.52 -3.32
N LEU A 255 4.30 28.34 -4.38
CA LEU A 255 5.75 28.53 -4.36
C LEU A 255 6.09 29.98 -3.97
N PHE A 256 5.47 30.97 -4.59
CA PHE A 256 5.67 32.39 -4.24
C PHE A 256 5.35 32.67 -2.75
N TYR A 257 4.29 32.06 -2.23
CA TYR A 257 3.95 32.19 -0.80
C TYR A 257 5.07 31.67 0.10
N PHE A 258 5.65 30.52 -0.18
CA PHE A 258 6.78 29.97 0.56
C PHE A 258 8.04 30.83 0.43
N GLU A 259 8.40 31.23 -0.79
CA GLU A 259 9.57 32.06 -1.07
C GLU A 259 9.46 33.45 -0.41
N SER A 260 8.26 34.04 -0.37
CA SER A 260 8.02 35.32 0.32
C SER A 260 8.29 35.26 1.83
N ARG A 261 8.37 34.05 2.40
CA ARG A 261 8.72 33.77 3.80
C ARG A 261 10.16 33.27 3.98
N GLY A 262 10.94 33.27 2.91
CA GLY A 262 12.35 32.83 2.93
C GLY A 262 12.53 31.32 2.85
N ILE A 263 11.47 30.56 2.50
CA ILE A 263 11.54 29.11 2.28
C ILE A 263 11.80 28.89 0.79
N SER A 264 12.88 28.18 0.47
CA SER A 264 13.22 27.86 -0.92
C SER A 264 12.20 26.92 -1.57
N ALA A 265 12.14 26.90 -2.91
CA ALA A 265 11.27 25.95 -3.63
C ALA A 265 11.50 24.48 -3.21
N ALA A 266 12.78 24.07 -3.09
CA ALA A 266 13.10 22.70 -2.65
C ALA A 266 12.65 22.40 -1.22
N GLU A 267 12.72 23.35 -0.30
CA GLU A 267 12.19 23.20 1.06
C GLU A 267 10.66 23.16 1.06
N ALA A 268 10.00 23.97 0.22
CA ALA A 268 8.54 23.92 0.06
C ALA A 268 8.06 22.56 -0.45
N GLU A 269 8.75 22.00 -1.45
CA GLU A 269 8.49 20.64 -1.96
C GLU A 269 8.61 19.59 -0.85
N ASN A 270 9.67 19.62 -0.05
CA ASN A 270 9.88 18.70 1.06
C ASN A 270 8.77 18.85 2.13
N ILE A 271 8.38 20.07 2.47
CA ILE A 271 7.27 20.34 3.41
C ILE A 271 5.96 19.74 2.90
N MET A 272 5.65 19.92 1.63
CA MET A 272 4.41 19.41 1.04
C MET A 272 4.41 17.89 0.89
N ALA A 273 5.52 17.29 0.48
CA ALA A 273 5.70 15.84 0.43
C ALA A 273 5.55 15.22 1.82
N ARG A 274 6.14 15.84 2.83
CA ARG A 274 6.01 15.43 4.23
C ARG A 274 4.58 15.48 4.71
N ALA A 275 3.86 16.55 4.43
CA ALA A 275 2.48 16.76 4.90
C ALA A 275 1.53 15.65 4.45
N ALA A 276 1.68 15.13 3.22
CA ALA A 276 0.85 14.06 2.70
C ALA A 276 1.00 12.76 3.51
N ILE A 277 2.24 12.43 3.92
CA ILE A 277 2.55 11.21 4.68
C ILE A 277 2.22 11.39 6.16
N GLU A 278 2.48 12.56 6.75
CA GLU A 278 2.12 12.88 8.13
C GLU A 278 0.61 12.79 8.37
N GLN A 279 -0.20 13.17 7.38
CA GLN A 279 -1.65 13.04 7.48
C GLN A 279 -2.06 11.58 7.68
N LEU A 280 -1.46 10.65 6.94
CA LEU A 280 -1.71 9.22 7.12
C LEU A 280 -1.17 8.73 8.48
N ALA A 281 0.05 9.12 8.86
CA ALA A 281 0.63 8.71 10.13
C ALA A 281 -0.24 9.08 11.33
N ARG A 282 -0.93 10.23 11.29
CA ARG A 282 -1.85 10.69 12.36
C ARG A 282 -3.12 9.83 12.47
N THR A 283 -3.46 9.02 11.48
CA THR A 283 -4.59 8.07 11.59
C THR A 283 -4.26 6.83 12.40
N ILE A 284 -2.97 6.59 12.65
CA ILE A 284 -2.49 5.45 13.43
C ILE A 284 -2.59 5.79 14.91
N GLU A 285 -3.40 5.07 15.67
CA GLU A 285 -3.61 5.29 17.12
C GLU A 285 -2.45 4.77 18.00
N ASP A 286 -1.22 4.76 17.48
CA ASP A 286 -0.04 4.24 18.17
C ASP A 286 1.12 5.24 18.07
N GLU A 287 1.46 5.86 19.20
CA GLU A 287 2.49 6.91 19.26
C GLU A 287 3.89 6.43 18.83
N ALA A 288 4.23 5.17 19.11
CA ALA A 288 5.52 4.63 18.74
C ALA A 288 5.61 4.41 17.22
N ALA A 289 4.55 3.93 16.58
CA ALA A 289 4.48 3.79 15.13
C ALA A 289 4.46 5.16 14.44
N GLN A 290 3.72 6.14 14.96
CA GLN A 290 3.76 7.51 14.45
C GLN A 290 5.19 8.08 14.51
N ALA A 291 5.86 7.94 15.66
CA ALA A 291 7.22 8.43 15.84
C ALA A 291 8.21 7.73 14.89
N ALA A 292 8.06 6.41 14.67
CA ALA A 292 8.88 5.67 13.72
C ALA A 292 8.71 6.19 12.29
N ILE A 293 7.46 6.41 11.83
CA ILE A 293 7.18 6.96 10.51
C ILE A 293 7.78 8.36 10.35
N LEU A 294 7.61 9.22 11.34
CA LEU A 294 8.15 10.58 11.30
C LEU A 294 9.69 10.59 11.27
N SER A 295 10.32 9.68 12.02
CA SER A 295 11.78 9.53 12.02
C SER A 295 12.30 9.04 10.66
N GLU A 296 11.67 8.03 10.07
CA GLU A 296 12.03 7.55 8.74
C GLU A 296 11.84 8.64 7.67
N LEU A 297 10.77 9.43 7.80
CA LEU A 297 10.49 10.53 6.88
C LEU A 297 11.55 11.65 6.97
N GLU A 298 12.08 11.93 8.16
CA GLU A 298 13.19 12.88 8.35
C GLU A 298 14.51 12.38 7.74
N GLU A 299 14.73 11.06 7.70
CA GLU A 299 15.93 10.48 7.11
C GLU A 299 15.91 10.49 5.57
N VAL A 300 14.74 10.46 4.95
CA VAL A 300 14.61 10.33 3.50
C VAL A 300 14.35 11.65 2.77
N LEU A 301 13.89 12.69 3.44
CA LEU A 301 13.69 14.05 2.94
C LEU A 301 14.89 14.96 3.27
#